data_fb516b2ad9c28a7cc5081af9abb3780b
#
_entry.id   fb516b2ad9c28a7cc5081af9abb3780b
#
_cell.length_a   1.000
_cell.length_b   1.000
_cell.length_c   1.000
_cell.angle_alpha   90.00
_cell.angle_beta   90.00
_cell.angle_gamma   90.00
#
_symmetry.space_group_name_H-M   'P 1'
#
loop_
_entity.id
_entity.type
_entity.pdbx_description
1 polymer ?
#
loop_
_entity_poly.entity_id
_entity_poly.type
_entity_poly.pdbx_seq_one_letter_code
_entity_poly.pdbx_strand_id
1 'polypeptide(L)'
;MVHFVGAGPGAPDLITRRGAALLADADCIIYAGSLVNPALLGLAKPGCAIYNSAEMTLEQVLDTIRATEKAGGTTVRLHTGDPCLYGAIREQMDALDADGIPYDDTPGVSSFCGAAAALCAEYTLPNVSQTVIITRMEGRTPVPEAEQLEKLAAHGATMVIFLSIGLVDKVQQVLLESGGYRPDTPAAVVYKATWPEQKVVRCTVSTLAAETRKNGITKTALIVVGDFLGENYERSKLYDPAFTTEFRQGTEAGQ
;
A
#
# COMPACT_ATOMS: atom_id res chain seq x y z
N MET A 1 1.61 4.84 -26.35
CA MET A 1 0.67 4.78 -25.21
C MET A 1 1.38 4.30 -23.97
N VAL A 2 1.23 4.98 -22.84
CA VAL A 2 1.84 4.60 -21.56
C VAL A 2 0.77 4.11 -20.59
N HIS A 3 0.98 2.94 -19.96
CA HIS A 3 0.10 2.40 -18.93
C HIS A 3 0.82 2.40 -17.58
N PHE A 4 0.35 3.20 -16.63
CA PHE A 4 0.74 3.03 -15.23
C PHE A 4 -0.02 1.84 -14.66
N VAL A 5 0.66 0.87 -14.08
CA VAL A 5 0.06 -0.39 -13.65
C VAL A 5 0.49 -0.74 -12.24
N GLY A 6 -0.48 -1.03 -11.38
CA GLY A 6 -0.23 -1.59 -10.05
C GLY A 6 0.12 -3.07 -10.11
N ALA A 7 1.29 -3.41 -9.59
CA ALA A 7 1.80 -4.78 -9.53
C ALA A 7 1.16 -5.64 -8.43
N GLY A 8 0.36 -5.04 -7.57
CA GLY A 8 -0.13 -5.70 -6.37
C GLY A 8 0.88 -5.72 -5.22
N PRO A 9 0.53 -6.32 -4.07
CA PRO A 9 1.31 -6.25 -2.82
C PRO A 9 2.53 -7.17 -2.79
N GLY A 10 2.61 -8.14 -3.71
CA GLY A 10 3.75 -9.07 -3.73
C GLY A 10 3.49 -10.39 -4.43
N ALA A 11 2.41 -11.11 -4.12
CA ALA A 11 2.04 -12.34 -4.82
C ALA A 11 1.68 -12.03 -6.28
N PRO A 12 2.24 -12.75 -7.26
CA PRO A 12 2.01 -12.46 -8.68
C PRO A 12 0.56 -12.60 -9.14
N ASP A 13 -0.22 -13.46 -8.49
CA ASP A 13 -1.63 -13.70 -8.77
C ASP A 13 -2.56 -12.59 -8.21
N LEU A 14 -2.01 -11.66 -7.43
CA LEU A 14 -2.73 -10.48 -6.95
C LEU A 14 -2.61 -9.26 -7.87
N ILE A 15 -1.94 -9.39 -9.01
CA ILE A 15 -2.06 -8.40 -10.08
C ILE A 15 -3.47 -8.43 -10.66
N THR A 16 -4.00 -7.28 -11.04
CA THR A 16 -5.29 -7.26 -11.72
C THR A 16 -5.21 -7.95 -13.09
N ARG A 17 -6.32 -8.54 -13.54
CA ARG A 17 -6.38 -9.16 -14.88
C ARG A 17 -6.01 -8.18 -15.99
N ARG A 18 -6.41 -6.90 -15.86
CA ARG A 18 -6.03 -5.84 -16.79
C ARG A 18 -4.53 -5.59 -16.76
N GLY A 19 -3.94 -5.45 -15.57
CA GLY A 19 -2.50 -5.25 -15.41
C GLY A 19 -1.68 -6.39 -16.03
N ALA A 20 -2.08 -7.64 -15.79
CA ALA A 20 -1.43 -8.80 -16.40
C ALA A 20 -1.53 -8.80 -17.93
N ALA A 21 -2.68 -8.44 -18.50
CA ALA A 21 -2.86 -8.34 -19.95
C ALA A 21 -1.98 -7.23 -20.57
N LEU A 22 -1.90 -6.06 -19.89
CA LEU A 22 -1.03 -4.96 -20.33
C LEU A 22 0.45 -5.35 -20.29
N LEU A 23 0.90 -6.09 -19.27
CA LEU A 23 2.27 -6.61 -19.21
C LEU A 23 2.59 -7.55 -20.35
N ALA A 24 1.62 -8.44 -20.68
CA ALA A 24 1.79 -9.42 -21.75
C ALA A 24 1.86 -8.77 -23.15
N ASP A 25 1.29 -7.60 -23.31
CA ASP A 25 1.24 -6.88 -24.60
C ASP A 25 2.27 -5.76 -24.73
N ALA A 26 3.00 -5.45 -23.65
CA ALA A 26 3.96 -4.37 -23.60
C ALA A 26 5.18 -4.58 -24.52
N ASP A 27 5.63 -3.50 -25.18
CA ASP A 27 6.91 -3.45 -25.90
C ASP A 27 8.05 -3.02 -24.98
N CYS A 28 7.72 -2.27 -23.94
CA CYS A 28 8.65 -1.81 -22.90
C CYS A 28 7.99 -1.90 -21.53
N ILE A 29 8.69 -2.47 -20.56
CA ILE A 29 8.29 -2.48 -19.14
C ILE A 29 9.37 -1.75 -18.34
N ILE A 30 8.95 -0.73 -17.58
CA ILE A 30 9.84 -0.04 -16.64
C ILE A 30 9.26 -0.28 -15.24
N TYR A 31 9.90 -1.11 -14.42
CA TYR A 31 9.38 -1.52 -13.12
C TYR A 31 10.07 -0.83 -11.94
N ALA A 32 9.36 -0.68 -10.83
CA ALA A 32 9.81 0.07 -9.64
C ALA A 32 10.69 -0.78 -8.70
N GLY A 33 11.80 -1.30 -9.21
CA GLY A 33 12.86 -1.92 -8.42
C GLY A 33 12.44 -3.16 -7.62
N SER A 34 13.13 -3.38 -6.51
CA SER A 34 12.99 -4.58 -5.66
C SER A 34 11.65 -4.74 -4.94
N LEU A 35 10.77 -3.77 -5.04
CA LEU A 35 9.42 -3.82 -4.46
C LEU A 35 8.40 -4.51 -5.39
N VAL A 36 8.72 -4.67 -6.66
CA VAL A 36 7.93 -5.43 -7.64
C VAL A 36 8.43 -6.86 -7.67
N ASN A 37 7.50 -7.83 -7.62
CA ASN A 37 7.87 -9.24 -7.70
C ASN A 37 8.40 -9.57 -9.11
N PRO A 38 9.65 -10.06 -9.24
CA PRO A 38 10.25 -10.36 -10.54
C PRO A 38 9.47 -11.41 -11.37
N ALA A 39 8.69 -12.27 -10.72
CA ALA A 39 7.87 -13.27 -11.42
C ALA A 39 6.83 -12.62 -12.37
N LEU A 40 6.41 -11.38 -12.10
CA LEU A 40 5.52 -10.62 -12.99
C LEU A 40 6.18 -10.27 -14.34
N LEU A 41 7.50 -10.11 -14.35
CA LEU A 41 8.24 -9.82 -15.59
C LEU A 41 8.23 -11.01 -16.56
N GLY A 42 7.95 -12.21 -16.05
CA GLY A 42 7.73 -13.40 -16.86
C GLY A 42 6.44 -13.39 -17.69
N LEU A 43 5.54 -12.44 -17.46
CA LEU A 43 4.36 -12.22 -18.29
C LEU A 43 4.66 -11.48 -19.59
N ALA A 44 5.82 -10.82 -19.68
CA ALA A 44 6.21 -10.04 -20.85
C ALA A 44 6.34 -10.92 -22.10
N LYS A 45 5.89 -10.38 -23.24
CA LYS A 45 6.08 -11.05 -24.53
C LYS A 45 7.55 -11.15 -24.93
N PRO A 46 7.93 -12.11 -25.78
CA PRO A 46 9.28 -12.17 -26.34
C PRO A 46 9.67 -10.85 -27.04
N GLY A 47 10.86 -10.35 -26.73
CA GLY A 47 11.39 -9.08 -27.30
C GLY A 47 10.97 -7.82 -26.56
N CYS A 48 10.15 -7.91 -25.49
CA CYS A 48 9.84 -6.77 -24.63
C CYS A 48 11.12 -6.26 -23.94
N ALA A 49 11.38 -4.95 -24.03
CA ALA A 49 12.48 -4.32 -23.29
C ALA A 49 12.10 -4.12 -21.83
N ILE A 50 12.99 -4.50 -20.89
CA ILE A 50 12.69 -4.43 -19.45
C ILE A 50 13.75 -3.60 -18.74
N TYR A 51 13.33 -2.56 -18.01
CA TYR A 51 14.18 -1.64 -17.29
C TYR A 51 13.79 -1.56 -15.81
N ASN A 52 14.82 -1.42 -14.95
CA ASN A 52 14.66 -1.20 -13.52
C ASN A 52 14.79 0.30 -13.20
N SER A 53 13.68 0.96 -12.85
CA SER A 53 13.71 2.40 -12.56
C SER A 53 14.44 2.76 -11.25
N ALA A 54 14.77 1.80 -10.39
CA ALA A 54 15.63 2.07 -9.24
C ALA A 54 17.07 2.47 -9.64
N GLU A 55 17.47 2.20 -10.88
CA GLU A 55 18.78 2.50 -11.46
C GLU A 55 18.72 3.67 -12.46
N MET A 56 17.56 4.35 -12.55
CA MET A 56 17.31 5.41 -13.54
C MET A 56 16.93 6.72 -12.87
N THR A 57 17.25 7.83 -13.50
CA THR A 57 16.68 9.14 -13.18
C THR A 57 15.31 9.30 -13.85
N LEU A 58 14.56 10.35 -13.46
CA LEU A 58 13.28 10.68 -14.11
C LEU A 58 13.45 10.90 -15.62
N GLU A 59 14.48 11.64 -16.00
CA GLU A 59 14.79 11.95 -17.40
C GLU A 59 15.06 10.67 -18.20
N GLN A 60 15.82 9.73 -17.65
CA GLN A 60 16.11 8.44 -18.29
C GLN A 60 14.84 7.59 -18.46
N VAL A 61 13.93 7.62 -17.47
CA VAL A 61 12.62 6.97 -17.59
C VAL A 61 11.81 7.59 -18.72
N LEU A 62 11.71 8.93 -18.75
CA LEU A 62 10.98 9.66 -19.78
C LEU A 62 11.58 9.46 -21.18
N ASP A 63 12.90 9.48 -21.30
CA ASP A 63 13.58 9.26 -22.58
C ASP A 63 13.33 7.83 -23.12
N THR A 64 13.29 6.84 -22.23
CA THR A 64 12.93 5.46 -22.60
C THR A 64 11.50 5.38 -23.09
N ILE A 65 10.56 6.06 -22.42
CA ILE A 65 9.16 6.13 -22.82
C ILE A 65 9.03 6.81 -24.18
N ARG A 66 9.67 7.97 -24.38
CA ARG A 66 9.66 8.72 -25.65
C ARG A 66 10.20 7.90 -26.81
N ALA A 67 11.29 7.16 -26.57
CA ALA A 67 11.88 6.29 -27.59
C ALA A 67 10.92 5.15 -27.98
N THR A 68 10.24 4.53 -27.02
CA THR A 68 9.26 3.47 -27.25
C THR A 68 8.07 4.02 -28.03
N GLU A 69 7.51 5.17 -27.62
CA GLU A 69 6.37 5.82 -28.27
C GLU A 69 6.72 6.22 -29.72
N LYS A 70 7.91 6.78 -29.95
CA LYS A 70 8.40 7.12 -31.31
C LYS A 70 8.52 5.91 -32.22
N ALA A 71 8.77 4.73 -31.66
CA ALA A 71 8.81 3.47 -32.39
C ALA A 71 7.39 2.86 -32.61
N GLY A 72 6.33 3.53 -32.13
CA GLY A 72 4.95 3.05 -32.18
C GLY A 72 4.63 1.95 -31.16
N GLY A 73 5.47 1.78 -30.15
CA GLY A 73 5.32 0.77 -29.11
C GLY A 73 4.50 1.24 -27.90
N THR A 74 4.20 0.30 -27.01
CA THR A 74 3.47 0.51 -25.75
C THR A 74 4.39 0.34 -24.56
N THR A 75 4.37 1.30 -23.62
CA THR A 75 5.16 1.22 -22.38
C THR A 75 4.27 0.92 -21.18
N VAL A 76 4.67 -0.03 -20.34
CA VAL A 76 4.09 -0.25 -19.01
C VAL A 76 5.03 0.29 -17.94
N ARG A 77 4.54 1.22 -17.13
CA ARG A 77 5.16 1.66 -15.88
C ARG A 77 4.60 0.81 -14.74
N LEU A 78 5.37 -0.19 -14.27
CA LEU A 78 4.93 -1.15 -13.27
C LEU A 78 5.35 -0.71 -11.86
N HIS A 79 4.37 -0.38 -11.02
CA HIS A 79 4.57 0.12 -9.66
C HIS A 79 4.13 -0.90 -8.62
N THR A 80 4.81 -0.94 -7.47
CA THR A 80 4.40 -1.75 -6.32
C THR A 80 3.02 -1.35 -5.81
N GLY A 81 2.23 -2.33 -5.43
CA GLY A 81 0.89 -2.09 -4.87
C GLY A 81 -0.02 -1.40 -5.88
N ASP A 82 -0.35 -0.17 -5.57
CA ASP A 82 -1.13 0.74 -6.40
C ASP A 82 -0.31 2.01 -6.68
N PRO A 83 -0.24 2.50 -7.92
CA PRO A 83 0.51 3.70 -8.29
C PRO A 83 0.06 4.97 -7.55
N CYS A 84 -1.21 5.05 -7.13
CA CYS A 84 -1.78 6.23 -6.47
C CYS A 84 -1.20 6.50 -5.07
N LEU A 85 -0.55 5.51 -4.44
CA LEU A 85 0.05 5.65 -3.10
C LEU A 85 1.57 5.62 -3.18
N TYR A 86 2.20 6.78 -3.02
CA TYR A 86 3.67 6.95 -3.02
C TYR A 86 4.36 6.47 -4.30
N GLY A 87 3.64 6.42 -5.43
CA GLY A 87 4.13 5.93 -6.70
C GLY A 87 5.05 6.90 -7.46
N ALA A 88 5.11 8.18 -7.07
CA ALA A 88 5.85 9.24 -7.80
C ALA A 88 5.52 9.26 -9.30
N ILE A 89 4.21 9.18 -9.60
CA ILE A 89 3.72 9.12 -10.99
C ILE A 89 3.33 10.50 -11.54
N ARG A 90 3.02 11.45 -10.66
CA ARG A 90 2.48 12.76 -11.07
C ARG A 90 3.47 13.52 -11.96
N GLU A 91 4.72 13.59 -11.60
CA GLU A 91 5.77 14.24 -12.37
C GLU A 91 6.01 13.58 -13.74
N GLN A 92 5.79 12.25 -13.84
CA GLN A 92 5.84 11.54 -15.11
C GLN A 92 4.63 11.89 -15.98
N MET A 93 3.43 11.92 -15.41
CA MET A 93 2.19 12.31 -16.12
C MET A 93 2.27 13.74 -16.63
N ASP A 94 2.75 14.70 -15.82
CA ASP A 94 2.93 16.09 -16.23
C ASP A 94 3.90 16.23 -17.42
N ALA A 95 4.97 15.42 -17.44
CA ALA A 95 5.91 15.41 -18.57
C ALA A 95 5.29 14.76 -19.83
N LEU A 96 4.50 13.69 -19.67
CA LEU A 96 3.79 13.05 -20.78
C LEU A 96 2.72 13.98 -21.38
N ASP A 97 2.01 14.74 -20.54
CA ASP A 97 1.07 15.77 -20.99
C ASP A 97 1.77 16.85 -21.84
N ALA A 98 2.94 17.32 -21.38
CA ALA A 98 3.73 18.29 -22.12
C ALA A 98 4.23 17.74 -23.47
N ASP A 99 4.51 16.46 -23.54
CA ASP A 99 4.95 15.77 -24.78
C ASP A 99 3.77 15.34 -25.66
N GLY A 100 2.52 15.48 -25.22
CA GLY A 100 1.33 14.98 -25.92
C GLY A 100 1.26 13.45 -26.02
N ILE A 101 1.90 12.74 -25.11
CA ILE A 101 1.92 11.27 -25.07
C ILE A 101 0.74 10.79 -24.23
N PRO A 102 -0.20 10.00 -24.81
CA PRO A 102 -1.36 9.50 -24.06
C PRO A 102 -0.96 8.45 -23.03
N TYR A 103 -1.62 8.50 -21.90
CA TYR A 103 -1.44 7.53 -20.81
C TYR A 103 -2.76 7.20 -20.11
N ASP A 104 -2.78 6.10 -19.39
CA ASP A 104 -3.83 5.72 -18.43
C ASP A 104 -3.23 5.10 -17.17
N ASP A 105 -4.09 4.89 -16.15
CA ASP A 105 -3.75 4.23 -14.90
C ASP A 105 -4.63 3.00 -14.68
N THR A 106 -3.99 1.89 -14.35
CA THR A 106 -4.64 0.63 -13.97
C THR A 106 -4.36 0.36 -12.50
N PRO A 107 -5.38 0.48 -11.62
CA PRO A 107 -5.19 0.30 -10.19
C PRO A 107 -4.68 -1.09 -9.84
N GLY A 108 -3.96 -1.19 -8.75
CA GLY A 108 -3.46 -2.43 -8.17
C GLY A 108 -3.98 -2.65 -6.74
N VAL A 109 -3.77 -3.85 -6.22
CA VAL A 109 -4.01 -4.13 -4.81
C VAL A 109 -2.89 -3.52 -3.99
N SER A 110 -3.17 -2.45 -3.25
CA SER A 110 -2.16 -1.79 -2.44
C SER A 110 -1.63 -2.68 -1.32
N SER A 111 -0.40 -2.45 -0.90
CA SER A 111 0.23 -3.21 0.19
C SER A 111 -0.50 -3.08 1.54
N PHE A 112 -1.26 -2.01 1.79
CA PHE A 112 -2.07 -1.93 3.00
C PHE A 112 -3.23 -2.95 2.98
N CYS A 113 -3.83 -3.21 1.83
CA CYS A 113 -4.81 -4.29 1.66
C CYS A 113 -4.15 -5.66 1.86
N GLY A 114 -2.93 -5.84 1.32
CA GLY A 114 -2.13 -7.05 1.54
C GLY A 114 -1.79 -7.27 3.03
N ALA A 115 -1.51 -6.20 3.78
CA ALA A 115 -1.26 -6.26 5.21
C ALA A 115 -2.53 -6.66 6.00
N ALA A 116 -3.70 -6.11 5.65
CA ALA A 116 -4.97 -6.52 6.25
C ALA A 116 -5.26 -8.01 6.01
N ALA A 117 -5.05 -8.48 4.78
CA ALA A 117 -5.22 -9.89 4.42
C ALA A 117 -4.27 -10.80 5.21
N ALA A 118 -2.98 -10.42 5.35
CA ALA A 118 -2.00 -11.14 6.14
C ALA A 118 -2.35 -11.20 7.64
N LEU A 119 -3.05 -10.19 8.15
CA LEU A 119 -3.53 -10.10 9.52
C LEU A 119 -4.89 -10.80 9.72
N CYS A 120 -5.60 -11.15 8.64
CA CYS A 120 -7.02 -11.56 8.66
C CYS A 120 -7.87 -10.54 9.43
N ALA A 121 -7.67 -9.24 9.15
CA ALA A 121 -8.29 -8.15 9.90
C ALA A 121 -9.04 -7.19 8.97
N GLU A 122 -10.11 -6.60 9.49
CA GLU A 122 -10.83 -5.49 8.88
C GLU A 122 -10.44 -4.20 9.60
N TYR A 123 -10.00 -3.19 8.85
CA TYR A 123 -9.55 -1.91 9.41
C TYR A 123 -10.66 -1.08 10.03
N THR A 124 -11.89 -1.26 9.57
CA THR A 124 -13.05 -0.44 9.93
C THR A 124 -14.08 -1.27 10.70
N LEU A 125 -13.99 -1.26 12.02
CA LEU A 125 -14.91 -1.98 12.87
C LEU A 125 -15.90 -1.03 13.57
N PRO A 126 -17.20 -1.39 13.66
CA PRO A 126 -18.17 -0.60 14.41
C PRO A 126 -17.72 -0.35 15.84
N ASN A 127 -17.87 0.88 16.29
CA ASN A 127 -17.51 1.36 17.64
C ASN A 127 -16.03 1.25 18.03
N VAL A 128 -15.15 0.90 17.08
CA VAL A 128 -13.70 0.85 17.27
C VAL A 128 -13.02 1.93 16.44
N SER A 129 -13.11 1.84 15.12
CA SER A 129 -12.61 2.84 14.19
C SER A 129 -13.35 2.74 12.86
N GLN A 130 -13.80 3.87 12.32
CA GLN A 130 -14.40 3.98 10.99
C GLN A 130 -13.49 4.76 10.03
N THR A 131 -12.30 5.11 10.50
CA THR A 131 -11.31 5.91 9.76
C THR A 131 -10.01 5.12 9.64
N VAL A 132 -9.43 5.10 8.46
CA VAL A 132 -8.10 4.56 8.19
C VAL A 132 -7.19 5.69 7.76
N ILE A 133 -6.18 5.99 8.55
CA ILE A 133 -5.15 6.97 8.21
C ILE A 133 -3.98 6.23 7.57
N ILE A 134 -3.77 6.49 6.28
CA ILE A 134 -2.61 6.01 5.53
C ILE A 134 -1.61 7.14 5.49
N THR A 135 -0.43 6.93 6.07
CA THR A 135 0.58 7.98 6.20
C THR A 135 2.00 7.41 6.19
N ARG A 136 2.98 8.28 6.31
CA ARG A 136 4.38 7.93 6.56
C ARG A 136 4.99 8.90 7.58
N MET A 137 6.02 8.48 8.24
CA MET A 137 6.82 9.39 9.04
C MET A 137 7.76 10.23 8.17
N GLU A 138 8.00 11.46 8.57
CA GLU A 138 9.06 12.27 7.99
C GLU A 138 10.43 11.60 8.16
N GLY A 139 11.16 11.49 7.06
CA GLY A 139 12.48 10.92 7.02
C GLY A 139 13.43 11.79 6.19
N ARG A 140 14.00 11.21 5.12
CA ARG A 140 14.84 11.98 4.17
C ARG A 140 14.06 13.00 3.35
N THR A 141 12.77 12.76 3.18
CA THR A 141 11.86 13.68 2.50
C THR A 141 10.86 14.23 3.51
N PRO A 142 10.53 15.53 3.45
CA PRO A 142 9.62 16.16 4.38
C PRO A 142 8.18 15.65 4.20
N VAL A 143 7.35 15.86 5.23
CA VAL A 143 5.90 15.81 5.17
C VAL A 143 5.35 17.19 5.53
N PRO A 144 4.17 17.58 5.01
CA PRO A 144 3.54 18.84 5.41
C PRO A 144 3.38 18.92 6.93
N GLU A 145 3.57 20.11 7.49
CA GLU A 145 3.49 20.31 8.95
C GLU A 145 2.17 19.83 9.55
N ALA A 146 1.06 20.02 8.82
CA ALA A 146 -0.27 19.58 9.26
C ALA A 146 -0.43 18.05 9.27
N GLU A 147 0.42 17.32 8.53
CA GLU A 147 0.36 15.87 8.35
C GLU A 147 1.48 15.14 9.09
N GLN A 148 2.17 15.82 9.99
CA GLN A 148 3.17 15.16 10.87
C GLN A 148 2.52 14.05 11.68
N LEU A 149 3.25 12.95 11.88
CA LEU A 149 2.74 11.74 12.51
C LEU A 149 2.12 12.00 13.88
N GLU A 150 2.68 12.95 14.66
CA GLU A 150 2.16 13.37 15.97
C GLU A 150 0.71 13.86 15.89
N LYS A 151 0.42 14.69 14.87
CA LYS A 151 -0.91 15.28 14.68
C LYS A 151 -1.92 14.22 14.22
N LEU A 152 -1.51 13.36 13.31
CA LEU A 152 -2.37 12.29 12.80
C LEU A 152 -2.61 11.21 13.87
N ALA A 153 -1.60 10.86 14.65
CA ALA A 153 -1.69 9.88 15.71
C ALA A 153 -2.62 10.31 16.85
N ALA A 154 -2.77 11.62 17.10
CA ALA A 154 -3.69 12.15 18.10
C ALA A 154 -5.17 11.77 17.87
N HIS A 155 -5.54 11.39 16.63
CA HIS A 155 -6.90 10.92 16.33
C HIS A 155 -7.24 9.55 16.90
N GLY A 156 -6.24 8.70 17.25
CA GLY A 156 -6.46 7.35 17.76
C GLY A 156 -7.19 6.40 16.78
N ALA A 157 -7.25 6.78 15.50
CA ALA A 157 -7.89 5.97 14.45
C ALA A 157 -7.03 4.77 14.04
N THR A 158 -7.58 3.84 13.26
CA THR A 158 -6.77 2.84 12.57
C THR A 158 -5.71 3.53 11.70
N MET A 159 -4.44 3.16 11.89
CA MET A 159 -3.34 3.78 11.14
C MET A 159 -2.48 2.75 10.44
N VAL A 160 -2.13 3.03 9.17
CA VAL A 160 -1.18 2.25 8.37
C VAL A 160 -0.03 3.15 7.96
N ILE A 161 1.17 2.85 8.48
CA ILE A 161 2.35 3.71 8.33
C ILE A 161 3.29 3.06 7.31
N PHE A 162 3.43 3.72 6.17
CA PHE A 162 4.31 3.33 5.06
C PHE A 162 5.74 3.85 5.26
N LEU A 163 6.71 3.26 4.57
CA LEU A 163 8.07 3.78 4.39
C LEU A 163 8.82 4.17 5.69
N SER A 164 8.36 3.70 6.84
CA SER A 164 8.79 4.19 8.15
C SER A 164 9.45 3.13 9.04
N ILE A 165 9.56 1.89 8.57
CA ILE A 165 10.10 0.79 9.38
C ILE A 165 11.55 1.04 9.82
N GLY A 166 12.36 1.72 9.01
CA GLY A 166 13.72 2.14 9.38
C GLY A 166 13.77 3.22 10.47
N LEU A 167 12.63 3.81 10.82
CA LEU A 167 12.46 4.83 11.85
C LEU A 167 11.58 4.34 13.02
N VAL A 168 11.45 3.02 13.19
CA VAL A 168 10.47 2.40 14.08
C VAL A 168 10.57 2.88 15.54
N ASP A 169 11.78 3.19 16.03
CA ASP A 169 11.97 3.75 17.39
C ASP A 169 11.28 5.11 17.52
N LYS A 170 11.48 5.98 16.53
CA LYS A 170 10.86 7.30 16.50
C LYS A 170 9.34 7.20 16.29
N VAL A 171 8.89 6.28 15.42
CA VAL A 171 7.47 5.98 15.25
C VAL A 171 6.84 5.57 16.57
N GLN A 172 7.43 4.62 17.30
CA GLN A 172 6.93 4.19 18.60
C GLN A 172 6.84 5.34 19.59
N GLN A 173 7.89 6.16 19.69
CA GLN A 173 7.91 7.32 20.60
C GLN A 173 6.75 8.27 20.29
N VAL A 174 6.60 8.66 19.03
CA VAL A 174 5.54 9.56 18.58
C VAL A 174 4.15 9.01 18.89
N LEU A 175 3.92 7.72 18.62
CA LEU A 175 2.65 7.07 18.92
C LEU A 175 2.32 7.11 20.43
N LEU A 176 3.32 6.89 21.29
CA LEU A 176 3.16 6.95 22.76
C LEU A 176 2.90 8.37 23.28
N GLU A 177 3.51 9.38 22.66
CA GLU A 177 3.41 10.79 23.06
C GLU A 177 2.19 11.50 22.48
N SER A 178 1.56 10.95 21.43
CA SER A 178 0.45 11.57 20.69
C SER A 178 -0.84 11.74 21.50
N GLY A 179 -1.02 10.95 22.55
CA GLY A 179 -2.26 10.88 23.33
C GLY A 179 -3.41 10.09 22.67
N GLY A 180 -3.27 9.71 21.40
CA GLY A 180 -4.31 8.93 20.69
C GLY A 180 -4.19 7.42 20.90
N TYR A 181 -3.04 6.93 21.33
CA TYR A 181 -2.81 5.50 21.58
C TYR A 181 -2.28 5.26 22.98
N ARG A 182 -2.68 4.13 23.55
CA ARG A 182 -2.17 3.65 24.83
C ARG A 182 -0.92 2.79 24.61
N PRO A 183 -0.06 2.60 25.62
CA PRO A 183 1.10 1.69 25.52
C PRO A 183 0.73 0.26 25.12
N ASP A 184 -0.45 -0.21 25.53
CA ASP A 184 -0.99 -1.53 25.24
C ASP A 184 -1.86 -1.57 23.97
N THR A 185 -2.08 -0.45 23.28
CA THR A 185 -2.80 -0.44 22.00
C THR A 185 -2.16 -1.46 21.06
N PRO A 186 -2.95 -2.36 20.45
CA PRO A 186 -2.44 -3.36 19.54
C PRO A 186 -1.77 -2.74 18.30
N ALA A 187 -0.65 -3.34 17.90
CA ALA A 187 0.07 -2.99 16.70
C ALA A 187 0.58 -4.24 15.99
N ALA A 188 0.92 -4.12 14.73
CA ALA A 188 1.56 -5.17 13.97
C ALA A 188 2.56 -4.62 12.97
N VAL A 189 3.62 -5.38 12.72
CA VAL A 189 4.53 -5.16 11.60
C VAL A 189 4.31 -6.28 10.59
N VAL A 190 3.95 -5.91 9.36
CA VAL A 190 3.75 -6.87 8.27
C VAL A 190 4.87 -6.68 7.26
N TYR A 191 5.81 -7.61 7.28
CA TYR A 191 6.95 -7.66 6.37
C TYR A 191 6.58 -8.43 5.12
N LYS A 192 6.84 -7.85 3.95
CA LYS A 192 6.61 -8.47 2.64
C LYS A 192 5.23 -9.14 2.55
N ALA A 193 4.16 -8.40 2.82
CA ALA A 193 2.78 -8.90 2.74
C ALA A 193 2.56 -9.62 1.40
N THR A 194 2.01 -10.83 1.45
CA THR A 194 1.70 -11.72 0.33
C THR A 194 2.90 -12.36 -0.41
N TRP A 195 4.13 -11.99 -0.07
CA TRP A 195 5.33 -12.66 -0.59
C TRP A 195 5.56 -14.02 0.10
N PRO A 196 6.34 -14.94 -0.51
CA PRO A 196 6.70 -16.21 0.16
C PRO A 196 7.40 -16.01 1.51
N GLU A 197 8.15 -14.91 1.67
CA GLU A 197 8.88 -14.58 2.90
C GLU A 197 8.06 -13.72 3.87
N GLN A 198 6.75 -13.62 3.68
CA GLN A 198 5.87 -12.85 4.56
C GLN A 198 6.10 -13.19 6.04
N LYS A 199 6.18 -12.14 6.86
CA LYS A 199 6.16 -12.27 8.33
C LYS A 199 5.15 -11.30 8.93
N VAL A 200 4.38 -11.78 9.89
CA VAL A 200 3.48 -10.96 10.71
C VAL A 200 4.01 -10.96 12.13
N VAL A 201 4.33 -9.79 12.64
CA VAL A 201 4.79 -9.60 14.03
C VAL A 201 3.73 -8.79 14.75
N ARG A 202 2.90 -9.46 15.57
CA ARG A 202 1.93 -8.80 16.44
C ARG A 202 2.63 -8.32 17.71
N CYS A 203 2.32 -7.11 18.12
CA CYS A 203 2.93 -6.43 19.28
C CYS A 203 1.94 -5.40 19.84
N THR A 204 2.43 -4.57 20.74
CA THR A 204 1.74 -3.34 21.19
C THR A 204 2.54 -2.12 20.79
N VAL A 205 1.97 -0.93 20.91
CA VAL A 205 2.70 0.32 20.65
C VAL A 205 3.99 0.38 21.48
N SER A 206 3.95 0.00 22.77
CA SER A 206 5.13 0.03 23.66
C SER A 206 6.22 -0.99 23.29
N THR A 207 5.90 -2.06 22.58
CA THR A 207 6.85 -3.13 22.22
C THR A 207 7.23 -3.13 20.73
N LEU A 208 6.65 -2.25 19.93
CA LEU A 208 6.77 -2.18 18.48
C LEU A 208 8.23 -2.22 17.99
N ALA A 209 9.07 -1.35 18.51
CA ALA A 209 10.47 -1.25 18.09
C ALA A 209 11.29 -2.49 18.51
N ALA A 210 11.09 -2.98 19.73
CA ALA A 210 11.79 -4.15 20.24
C ALA A 210 11.43 -5.41 19.43
N GLU A 211 10.16 -5.65 19.17
CA GLU A 211 9.70 -6.81 18.39
C GLU A 211 10.12 -6.70 16.91
N THR A 212 10.12 -5.49 16.33
CA THR A 212 10.65 -5.27 14.96
C THR A 212 12.11 -5.67 14.85
N ARG A 213 12.96 -5.21 15.79
CA ARG A 213 14.41 -5.53 15.82
C ARG A 213 14.67 -7.01 16.06
N LYS A 214 13.96 -7.62 17.00
CA LYS A 214 14.08 -9.05 17.32
C LYS A 214 13.80 -9.93 16.11
N ASN A 215 12.91 -9.49 15.21
CA ASN A 215 12.58 -10.20 13.97
C ASN A 215 13.45 -9.82 12.77
N GLY A 216 14.43 -8.92 12.95
CA GLY A 216 15.38 -8.50 11.91
C GLY A 216 14.73 -7.72 10.77
N ILE A 217 13.61 -7.04 11.01
CA ILE A 217 12.86 -6.31 9.98
C ILE A 217 13.39 -4.88 9.91
N THR A 218 13.98 -4.50 8.78
CA THR A 218 14.59 -3.16 8.58
C THR A 218 14.06 -2.43 7.36
N LYS A 219 13.36 -3.12 6.45
CA LYS A 219 12.80 -2.57 5.21
C LYS A 219 11.58 -3.38 4.76
N THR A 220 10.86 -2.89 3.75
CA THR A 220 9.76 -3.60 3.05
C THR A 220 8.68 -4.12 4.01
N ALA A 221 8.29 -3.28 4.97
CA ALA A 221 7.27 -3.61 5.94
C ALA A 221 6.35 -2.42 6.20
N LEU A 222 5.09 -2.73 6.51
CA LEU A 222 4.11 -1.78 7.00
C LEU A 222 3.98 -1.91 8.52
N ILE A 223 3.80 -0.77 9.18
CA ILE A 223 3.40 -0.71 10.58
C ILE A 223 1.90 -0.42 10.60
N VAL A 224 1.15 -1.22 11.34
CA VAL A 224 -0.30 -1.09 11.46
C VAL A 224 -0.64 -0.95 12.94
N VAL A 225 -1.48 0.03 13.28
CA VAL A 225 -1.77 0.39 14.69
C VAL A 225 -3.26 0.63 14.87
N GLY A 226 -3.83 0.12 15.94
CA GLY A 226 -5.19 0.42 16.36
C GLY A 226 -5.91 -0.74 17.02
N ASP A 227 -6.96 -0.40 17.75
CA ASP A 227 -7.77 -1.36 18.51
C ASP A 227 -8.53 -2.34 17.61
N PHE A 228 -8.60 -2.12 16.29
CA PHE A 228 -9.16 -3.07 15.32
C PHE A 228 -8.40 -4.43 15.29
N LEU A 229 -7.17 -4.47 15.80
CA LEU A 229 -6.39 -5.71 15.96
C LEU A 229 -6.75 -6.48 17.24
N GLY A 230 -7.56 -5.89 18.11
CA GLY A 230 -8.07 -6.50 19.35
C GLY A 230 -9.31 -7.37 19.11
N GLU A 231 -9.89 -7.86 20.21
CA GLU A 231 -11.04 -8.75 20.19
C GLU A 231 -12.37 -8.04 20.47
N ASN A 232 -12.31 -6.81 20.98
CA ASN A 232 -13.50 -6.06 21.40
C ASN A 232 -14.01 -5.18 20.24
N TYR A 233 -15.14 -5.58 19.66
CA TYR A 233 -15.83 -4.79 18.64
C TYR A 233 -17.35 -5.06 18.71
N GLU A 234 -18.15 -4.15 18.17
CA GLU A 234 -19.58 -4.35 17.98
C GLU A 234 -19.86 -4.98 16.62
N ARG A 235 -20.89 -5.83 16.57
CA ARG A 235 -21.35 -6.39 15.29
C ARG A 235 -21.93 -5.29 14.40
N SER A 236 -21.69 -5.42 13.11
CA SER A 236 -22.33 -4.55 12.13
C SER A 236 -23.85 -4.68 12.20
N LYS A 237 -24.55 -3.54 12.31
CA LYS A 237 -26.03 -3.51 12.25
C LYS A 237 -26.58 -4.08 10.96
N LEU A 238 -25.81 -4.14 9.88
CA LEU A 238 -26.23 -4.73 8.61
C LEU A 238 -26.64 -6.20 8.73
N TYR A 239 -26.05 -6.92 9.70
CA TYR A 239 -26.37 -8.33 9.97
C TYR A 239 -27.31 -8.51 11.17
N ASP A 240 -27.72 -7.42 11.83
CA ASP A 240 -28.68 -7.48 12.92
C ASP A 240 -30.06 -7.90 12.36
N PRO A 241 -30.69 -8.98 12.88
CA PRO A 241 -32.02 -9.40 12.44
C PRO A 241 -33.07 -8.28 12.54
N ALA A 242 -32.98 -7.43 13.56
CA ALA A 242 -33.94 -6.34 13.80
C ALA A 242 -33.71 -5.13 12.85
N PHE A 243 -32.58 -5.07 12.14
CA PHE A 243 -32.24 -3.94 11.27
C PHE A 243 -32.83 -4.12 9.86
N THR A 244 -33.74 -3.21 9.48
CA THR A 244 -34.28 -3.16 8.12
C THR A 244 -33.25 -2.54 7.17
N THR A 245 -32.98 -3.22 6.07
CA THR A 245 -32.17 -2.72 4.95
C THR A 245 -33.04 -2.53 3.71
N GLU A 246 -32.49 -1.99 2.65
CA GLU A 246 -33.14 -1.91 1.33
C GLU A 246 -33.55 -3.28 0.79
N PHE A 247 -32.84 -4.35 1.16
CA PHE A 247 -33.06 -5.72 0.68
C PHE A 247 -33.68 -6.68 1.70
N ARG A 248 -33.84 -6.26 2.94
CA ARG A 248 -34.31 -7.13 4.04
C ARG A 248 -35.11 -6.34 5.06
N GLN A 249 -36.33 -6.79 5.36
CA GLN A 249 -37.10 -6.29 6.49
C GLN A 249 -36.53 -6.86 7.80
N GLY A 250 -36.37 -5.99 8.79
CA GLY A 250 -36.00 -6.41 10.15
C GLY A 250 -37.11 -7.23 10.80
N THR A 251 -36.70 -8.24 11.55
CA THR A 251 -37.62 -9.00 12.41
C THR A 251 -37.54 -8.46 13.83
N GLU A 252 -38.67 -8.39 14.55
CA GLU A 252 -38.64 -8.00 15.96
C GLU A 252 -37.77 -8.99 16.75
N ALA A 253 -36.90 -8.47 17.62
CA ALA A 253 -36.07 -9.28 18.50
C ALA A 253 -36.99 -10.04 19.46
N GLY A 254 -37.19 -11.33 19.24
CA GLY A 254 -37.91 -12.17 20.20
C GLY A 254 -38.94 -13.14 19.64
N GLN A 255 -38.75 -13.71 18.47
CA GLN A 255 -39.46 -14.94 18.06
C GLN A 255 -38.49 -16.05 17.71
#